data_9ef72f3b51ff6ea824c82cdcabf7c78b
#
_entry.id   9ef72f3b51ff6ea824c82cdcabf7c78b
#
_cell.length_a   1.000
_cell.length_b   1.000
_cell.length_c   1.000
_cell.angle_alpha   90.00
_cell.angle_beta   90.00
_cell.angle_gamma   90.00
#
_symmetry.space_group_name_H-M   'P 1'
#
loop_
_entity.id
_entity.type
_entity.pdbx_description
1 polymer ?
#
loop_
_entity_poly.entity_id
_entity_poly.type
_entity_poly.pdbx_seq_one_letter_code
_entity_poly.pdbx_strand_id
1 'polypeptide(L)'
;MPRKERDEKRRDNKGRLLKSGESQRSDGRYAYKYIDTFGEPQFVYSWKLVPTDKVPAGKRPCLSLREKIKQIQKDLDDGIDTIGKKMTVCQLYEKYTRQRGNVRKGTQKSRQQLMKLLSEDKLGAASIDSVKLSDAKEWALRMQEKGVAYNTICNSKRSLKAIFYMAVQDDCLRKNPFDFQINEVINDDTVPKVPLTPTQENELLDFMQNDPVYAKYYDEVVILLETGLRISELCGLTPADLNFEKRFVNVDHQLLRSTEDGYYTEAPKTESGFRQVPMSAAAYEAFERVLKKRRDGRCIEVDGYKDFLFLNRDGLPKTAVNYDAMFKCLAKKYNKCHKEPLPDVMTPHTMRHTFCTRMANAG
;
A
#
# COMPACT_ATOMS: atom_id res chain seq x y z
N MET A 1 69.47 -5.52 18.09
CA MET A 1 68.80 -6.51 18.98
C MET A 1 67.30 -6.36 18.86
N PRO A 2 66.53 -7.35 18.38
CA PRO A 2 65.08 -7.23 18.28
C PRO A 2 64.48 -7.39 19.69
N ARG A 3 63.60 -6.43 20.05
CA ARG A 3 62.80 -6.51 21.26
C ARG A 3 61.86 -7.71 21.15
N LYS A 4 62.00 -8.71 22.00
CA LYS A 4 61.00 -9.75 22.24
C LYS A 4 59.74 -9.06 22.79
N GLU A 5 58.69 -8.94 21.99
CA GLU A 5 57.35 -8.64 22.48
C GLU A 5 56.94 -9.77 23.44
N ARG A 6 56.92 -9.48 24.72
CA ARG A 6 56.25 -10.33 25.69
C ARG A 6 54.75 -10.26 25.40
N ASP A 7 54.22 -11.34 24.93
CA ASP A 7 52.80 -11.57 24.80
C ASP A 7 52.16 -11.65 26.21
N GLU A 8 52.02 -10.49 26.90
CA GLU A 8 51.38 -10.39 28.15
C GLU A 8 49.90 -10.75 28.01
N LYS A 9 49.56 -11.97 28.33
CA LYS A 9 48.19 -12.49 28.33
C LYS A 9 47.29 -11.60 29.20
N ARG A 10 46.51 -10.72 28.55
CA ARG A 10 45.61 -9.79 29.23
C ARG A 10 44.57 -10.54 30.10
N ARG A 11 44.41 -10.11 31.34
CA ARG A 11 43.46 -10.69 32.28
C ARG A 11 42.44 -9.65 32.73
N ASP A 12 41.24 -10.10 33.07
CA ASP A 12 40.22 -9.25 33.69
C ASP A 12 40.50 -9.08 35.22
N ASN A 13 39.65 -8.28 35.86
CA ASN A 13 39.74 -8.03 37.34
C ASN A 13 39.48 -9.28 38.20
N LYS A 14 39.00 -10.38 37.58
CA LYS A 14 38.82 -11.70 38.25
C LYS A 14 39.97 -12.67 37.89
N GLY A 15 41.03 -12.21 37.26
CA GLY A 15 42.17 -13.02 36.85
C GLY A 15 41.95 -13.90 35.61
N ARG A 16 40.81 -13.80 34.93
CA ARG A 16 40.48 -14.63 33.79
C ARG A 16 41.12 -14.10 32.48
N LEU A 17 41.55 -15.01 31.65
CA LEU A 17 42.20 -14.69 30.37
C LEU A 17 41.21 -14.08 29.39
N LEU A 18 41.58 -12.92 28.85
CA LEU A 18 40.86 -12.25 27.78
C LEU A 18 41.43 -12.70 26.43
N LYS A 19 40.54 -13.04 25.50
CA LYS A 19 40.88 -13.42 24.13
C LYS A 19 41.24 -12.19 23.30
N SER A 20 41.79 -12.42 22.09
CA SER A 20 42.05 -11.35 21.12
C SER A 20 40.78 -10.54 20.86
N GLY A 21 40.87 -9.22 20.86
CA GLY A 21 39.72 -8.31 20.71
C GLY A 21 38.92 -8.06 21.98
N GLU A 22 39.00 -8.93 23.00
CA GLU A 22 38.33 -8.73 24.29
C GLU A 22 39.11 -7.75 25.18
N SER A 23 38.42 -6.90 25.91
CA SER A 23 38.96 -5.99 26.92
C SER A 23 37.93 -5.75 28.03
N GLN A 24 38.41 -5.33 29.21
CA GLN A 24 37.56 -4.85 30.28
C GLN A 24 37.77 -3.36 30.47
N ARG A 25 36.69 -2.61 30.53
CA ARG A 25 36.67 -1.16 30.75
C ARG A 25 36.73 -0.81 32.24
N SER A 26 37.11 0.43 32.52
CA SER A 26 37.15 0.97 33.91
C SER A 26 35.79 0.95 34.59
N ASP A 27 34.68 1.03 33.83
CA ASP A 27 33.31 0.94 34.35
C ASP A 27 32.86 -0.50 34.64
N GLY A 28 33.74 -1.49 34.48
CA GLY A 28 33.48 -2.92 34.72
C GLY A 28 32.84 -3.66 33.55
N ARG A 29 32.43 -2.98 32.48
CA ARG A 29 31.91 -3.64 31.27
C ARG A 29 33.04 -4.32 30.49
N TYR A 30 32.71 -5.45 29.89
CA TYR A 30 33.57 -6.09 28.88
C TYR A 30 33.26 -5.52 27.53
N ALA A 31 34.30 -5.34 26.70
CA ALA A 31 34.18 -4.87 25.30
C ALA A 31 34.89 -5.85 24.37
N TYR A 32 34.36 -6.01 23.19
CA TYR A 32 34.99 -6.74 22.09
C TYR A 32 35.03 -5.85 20.86
N LYS A 33 36.22 -5.71 20.27
CA LYS A 33 36.49 -5.00 19.02
C LYS A 33 36.51 -6.02 17.87
N TYR A 34 35.77 -5.75 16.81
CA TYR A 34 35.77 -6.54 15.57
C TYR A 34 35.75 -5.60 14.37
N ILE A 35 36.03 -6.13 13.19
CA ILE A 35 35.88 -5.45 11.92
C ILE A 35 34.58 -5.95 11.29
N ASP A 36 33.73 -5.04 10.83
CA ASP A 36 32.49 -5.40 10.16
C ASP A 36 32.70 -5.79 8.69
N THR A 37 31.62 -6.12 7.98
CA THR A 37 31.65 -6.51 6.56
C THR A 37 32.09 -5.40 5.62
N PHE A 38 32.12 -4.14 6.09
CA PHE A 38 32.58 -2.97 5.33
C PHE A 38 34.04 -2.58 5.66
N GLY A 39 34.71 -3.33 6.53
CA GLY A 39 36.08 -3.05 6.95
C GLY A 39 36.19 -2.05 8.12
N GLU A 40 35.06 -1.63 8.69
CA GLU A 40 35.04 -0.63 9.77
C GLU A 40 35.14 -1.26 11.16
N PRO A 41 35.85 -0.64 12.10
CA PRO A 41 35.98 -1.14 13.46
C PRO A 41 34.72 -0.92 14.28
N GLN A 42 34.15 -1.99 14.82
CA GLN A 42 32.95 -1.99 15.66
C GLN A 42 33.25 -2.48 17.08
N PHE A 43 32.40 -2.07 18.03
CA PHE A 43 32.52 -2.48 19.42
C PHE A 43 31.18 -3.02 19.96
N VAL A 44 31.25 -4.13 20.69
CA VAL A 44 30.13 -4.66 21.44
C VAL A 44 30.46 -4.74 22.92
N TYR A 45 29.49 -4.46 23.78
CA TYR A 45 29.66 -4.38 25.22
C TYR A 45 28.75 -5.36 25.97
N SER A 46 29.23 -5.87 27.13
CA SER A 46 28.41 -6.65 28.04
C SER A 46 28.89 -6.48 29.48
N TRP A 47 27.98 -6.62 30.43
CA TRP A 47 28.33 -6.71 31.87
C TRP A 47 28.86 -8.09 32.27
N LYS A 48 28.76 -9.08 31.43
CA LYS A 48 29.15 -10.48 31.64
C LYS A 48 30.19 -10.87 30.62
N LEU A 49 31.27 -11.54 31.03
CA LEU A 49 32.22 -12.14 30.09
C LEU A 49 31.71 -13.50 29.61
N VAL A 50 31.21 -14.32 30.51
CA VAL A 50 30.69 -15.67 30.26
C VAL A 50 29.25 -15.81 30.77
N PRO A 51 28.47 -16.81 30.31
CA PRO A 51 27.06 -16.99 30.70
C PRO A 51 26.85 -17.11 32.24
N THR A 52 27.80 -17.71 32.93
CA THR A 52 27.76 -17.92 34.39
C THR A 52 27.97 -16.66 35.22
N ASP A 53 28.44 -15.57 34.64
CA ASP A 53 28.60 -14.29 35.33
C ASP A 53 27.23 -13.71 35.73
N LYS A 54 27.18 -13.10 36.93
CA LYS A 54 26.01 -12.34 37.39
C LYS A 54 26.07 -10.92 36.82
N VAL A 55 24.91 -10.39 36.46
CA VAL A 55 24.77 -8.97 36.08
C VAL A 55 24.85 -8.13 37.36
N PRO A 56 25.57 -6.99 37.35
CA PRO A 56 25.63 -6.11 38.55
C PRO A 56 24.24 -5.64 38.96
N ALA A 57 24.06 -5.41 40.27
CA ALA A 57 22.80 -4.92 40.81
C ALA A 57 22.35 -3.62 40.12
N GLY A 58 21.05 -3.50 39.82
CA GLY A 58 20.47 -2.35 39.12
C GLY A 58 20.69 -2.30 37.62
N LYS A 59 21.33 -3.31 37.01
CA LYS A 59 21.50 -3.40 35.55
C LYS A 59 20.53 -4.42 34.91
N ARG A 60 20.12 -4.15 33.68
CA ARG A 60 19.23 -5.06 32.92
C ARG A 60 19.93 -6.38 32.57
N PRO A 61 19.22 -7.51 32.60
CA PRO A 61 19.74 -8.79 32.11
C PRO A 61 20.31 -8.64 30.69
N CYS A 62 21.47 -9.26 30.43
CA CYS A 62 22.11 -9.23 29.11
C CYS A 62 22.86 -10.55 28.85
N LEU A 63 23.05 -10.85 27.56
CA LEU A 63 23.94 -11.93 27.13
C LEU A 63 25.38 -11.63 27.49
N SER A 64 26.16 -12.68 27.75
CA SER A 64 27.59 -12.52 27.98
C SER A 64 28.32 -12.03 26.74
N LEU A 65 29.50 -11.43 26.91
CA LEU A 65 30.31 -10.96 25.82
C LEU A 65 30.62 -12.10 24.85
N ARG A 66 30.99 -13.27 25.33
CA ARG A 66 31.37 -14.42 24.50
C ARG A 66 30.19 -15.02 23.73
N GLU A 67 28.97 -14.97 24.26
CA GLU A 67 27.77 -15.32 23.49
C GLU A 67 27.54 -14.32 22.35
N LYS A 68 27.69 -13.02 22.62
CA LYS A 68 27.57 -11.98 21.60
C LYS A 68 28.65 -12.11 20.52
N ILE A 69 29.92 -12.42 20.92
CA ILE A 69 31.01 -12.67 19.98
C ILE A 69 30.67 -13.82 19.04
N LYS A 70 30.16 -14.94 19.60
CA LYS A 70 29.79 -16.10 18.80
C LYS A 70 28.70 -15.77 17.78
N GLN A 71 27.71 -14.94 18.16
CA GLN A 71 26.68 -14.46 17.24
C GLN A 71 27.27 -13.56 16.14
N ILE A 72 28.13 -12.60 16.53
CA ILE A 72 28.78 -11.68 15.58
C ILE A 72 29.65 -12.44 14.60
N GLN A 73 30.46 -13.39 15.05
CA GLN A 73 31.32 -14.20 14.19
C GLN A 73 30.46 -14.99 13.18
N LYS A 74 29.38 -15.62 13.64
CA LYS A 74 28.45 -16.31 12.76
C LYS A 74 27.81 -15.37 11.71
N ASP A 75 27.49 -14.14 12.12
CA ASP A 75 26.93 -13.15 11.20
C ASP A 75 27.97 -12.69 10.17
N LEU A 76 29.22 -12.47 10.59
CA LEU A 76 30.33 -12.13 9.70
C LEU A 76 30.67 -13.26 8.72
N ASP A 77 30.70 -14.51 9.19
CA ASP A 77 30.95 -15.69 8.36
C ASP A 77 29.84 -15.87 7.30
N ASP A 78 28.60 -15.50 7.65
CA ASP A 78 27.45 -15.51 6.75
C ASP A 78 27.32 -14.21 5.91
N GLY A 79 28.27 -13.25 6.03
CA GLY A 79 28.26 -11.98 5.31
C GLY A 79 27.20 -10.98 5.78
N ILE A 80 26.57 -11.17 6.96
CA ILE A 80 25.46 -10.34 7.44
C ILE A 80 25.97 -8.97 7.93
N ASP A 81 25.35 -7.88 7.42
CA ASP A 81 25.58 -6.52 7.93
C ASP A 81 25.14 -6.36 9.38
N THR A 82 26.12 -6.30 10.29
CA THR A 82 25.89 -6.21 11.74
C THR A 82 25.33 -4.85 12.19
N ILE A 83 25.42 -3.81 11.36
CA ILE A 83 24.91 -2.46 11.63
C ILE A 83 23.51 -2.31 11.01
N GLY A 84 23.38 -2.65 9.73
CA GLY A 84 22.12 -2.52 8.99
C GLY A 84 20.96 -3.27 9.65
N LYS A 85 21.22 -4.44 10.23
CA LYS A 85 20.20 -5.23 10.94
C LYS A 85 19.63 -4.57 12.19
N LYS A 86 20.24 -3.54 12.75
CA LYS A 86 19.76 -2.82 13.94
C LYS A 86 18.79 -1.71 13.63
N MET A 87 18.59 -1.36 12.34
CA MET A 87 17.59 -0.35 12.00
C MET A 87 16.18 -0.81 12.39
N THR A 88 15.30 0.15 12.68
CA THR A 88 13.90 -0.17 12.99
C THR A 88 13.12 -0.47 11.71
N VAL A 89 11.95 -1.12 11.85
CA VAL A 89 11.05 -1.38 10.71
C VAL A 89 10.63 -0.08 10.03
N CYS A 90 10.35 0.99 10.80
CA CYS A 90 10.07 2.32 10.23
C CYS A 90 11.25 2.85 9.42
N GLN A 91 12.48 2.77 9.94
CA GLN A 91 13.69 3.21 9.22
C GLN A 91 13.93 2.41 7.94
N LEU A 92 13.72 1.09 7.98
CA LEU A 92 13.78 0.24 6.79
C LEU A 92 12.74 0.67 5.76
N TYR A 93 11.50 0.96 6.20
CA TYR A 93 10.43 1.42 5.30
C TYR A 93 10.73 2.78 4.69
N GLU A 94 11.30 3.71 5.44
CA GLU A 94 11.76 5.01 4.93
C GLU A 94 12.90 4.85 3.91
N LYS A 95 13.91 4.03 4.21
CA LYS A 95 15.02 3.71 3.28
C LYS A 95 14.46 3.22 1.95
N TYR A 96 13.57 2.23 1.99
CA TYR A 96 12.93 1.65 0.81
C TYR A 96 12.08 2.65 0.02
N THR A 97 11.28 3.47 0.70
CA THR A 97 10.41 4.45 0.04
C THR A 97 11.19 5.58 -0.61
N ARG A 98 12.32 5.99 0.01
CA ARG A 98 13.23 7.01 -0.54
C ARG A 98 13.89 6.53 -1.83
N GLN A 99 14.30 5.27 -1.91
CA GLN A 99 14.91 4.70 -3.12
C GLN A 99 13.94 4.59 -4.31
N ARG A 100 12.63 4.59 -4.05
CA ARG A 100 11.58 4.57 -5.06
C ARG A 100 10.89 5.93 -5.17
N GLY A 101 11.66 6.99 -5.44
CA GLY A 101 11.21 8.38 -5.34
C GLY A 101 10.01 8.76 -6.21
N ASN A 102 10.00 8.36 -7.48
CA ASN A 102 8.99 8.84 -8.43
C ASN A 102 7.75 7.92 -8.46
N VAL A 103 6.79 8.18 -7.58
CA VAL A 103 5.54 7.41 -7.51
C VAL A 103 4.33 8.33 -7.60
N ARG A 104 3.23 7.80 -8.16
CA ARG A 104 1.94 8.50 -8.27
C ARG A 104 1.40 8.90 -6.89
N LYS A 105 0.65 10.01 -6.83
CA LYS A 105 0.05 10.57 -5.60
C LYS A 105 -0.75 9.52 -4.80
N GLY A 106 -1.52 8.66 -5.46
CA GLY A 106 -2.26 7.57 -4.80
C GLY A 106 -1.36 6.55 -4.09
N THR A 107 -0.20 6.21 -4.69
CA THR A 107 0.80 5.34 -4.07
C THR A 107 1.47 6.04 -2.88
N GLN A 108 1.72 7.34 -2.99
CA GLN A 108 2.29 8.15 -1.93
C GLN A 108 1.39 8.17 -0.68
N LYS A 109 0.08 8.40 -0.87
CA LYS A 109 -0.92 8.32 0.21
C LYS A 109 -0.96 6.94 0.89
N SER A 110 -0.92 5.87 0.11
CA SER A 110 -0.88 4.51 0.65
C SER A 110 0.39 4.25 1.45
N ARG A 111 1.54 4.80 1.02
CA ARG A 111 2.81 4.72 1.77
C ARG A 111 2.74 5.50 3.09
N GLN A 112 2.18 6.70 3.07
CA GLN A 112 1.99 7.50 4.28
C GLN A 112 1.07 6.80 5.28
N GLN A 113 -0.03 6.20 4.80
CA GLN A 113 -0.94 5.42 5.63
C GLN A 113 -0.24 4.22 6.28
N LEU A 114 0.56 3.45 5.53
CA LEU A 114 1.31 2.34 6.11
C LEU A 114 2.36 2.83 7.12
N MET A 115 3.08 3.92 6.82
CA MET A 115 4.03 4.52 7.78
C MET A 115 3.32 4.91 9.08
N LYS A 116 2.13 5.52 8.99
CA LYS A 116 1.32 5.86 10.17
C LYS A 116 0.95 4.62 10.97
N LEU A 117 0.44 3.57 10.33
CA LEU A 117 0.10 2.30 10.99
C LEU A 117 1.32 1.67 11.69
N LEU A 118 2.51 1.76 11.09
CA LEU A 118 3.75 1.25 11.68
C LEU A 118 4.21 2.10 12.88
N SER A 119 4.15 3.42 12.77
CA SER A 119 4.56 4.32 13.85
C SER A 119 3.68 4.21 15.09
N GLU A 120 2.42 3.81 14.92
CA GLU A 120 1.43 3.60 15.98
C GLU A 120 1.45 2.16 16.54
N ASP A 121 2.30 1.27 16.00
CA ASP A 121 2.41 -0.12 16.43
C ASP A 121 3.82 -0.46 16.93
N LYS A 122 3.91 -1.36 17.93
CA LYS A 122 5.19 -1.83 18.50
C LYS A 122 6.15 -2.40 17.43
N LEU A 123 5.61 -2.91 16.31
CA LEU A 123 6.41 -3.45 15.21
C LEU A 123 7.28 -2.36 14.56
N GLY A 124 6.76 -1.16 14.39
CA GLY A 124 7.49 -0.07 13.73
C GLY A 124 8.78 0.35 14.44
N ALA A 125 8.78 0.29 15.79
CA ALA A 125 9.94 0.59 16.63
C ALA A 125 10.87 -0.61 16.85
N ALA A 126 10.45 -1.82 16.45
CA ALA A 126 11.25 -3.03 16.60
C ALA A 126 12.46 -3.00 15.66
N SER A 127 13.62 -3.49 16.13
CA SER A 127 14.78 -3.72 15.27
C SER A 127 14.48 -4.87 14.31
N ILE A 128 14.85 -4.74 13.03
CA ILE A 128 14.50 -5.71 11.99
C ILE A 128 15.04 -7.11 12.26
N ASP A 129 16.19 -7.23 12.95
CA ASP A 129 16.79 -8.51 13.33
C ASP A 129 16.03 -9.21 14.46
N SER A 130 15.25 -8.44 15.25
CA SER A 130 14.43 -8.97 16.34
C SER A 130 13.06 -9.46 15.90
N VAL A 131 12.59 -9.04 14.71
CA VAL A 131 11.26 -9.38 14.18
C VAL A 131 11.23 -10.84 13.73
N LYS A 132 10.39 -11.64 14.35
CA LYS A 132 10.14 -13.04 14.01
C LYS A 132 8.86 -13.19 13.19
N LEU A 133 8.68 -14.35 12.58
CA LEU A 133 7.43 -14.72 11.89
C LEU A 133 6.20 -14.58 12.81
N SER A 134 6.32 -14.93 14.10
CA SER A 134 5.26 -14.75 15.09
C SER A 134 4.88 -13.28 15.27
N ASP A 135 5.86 -12.39 15.36
CA ASP A 135 5.61 -10.95 15.53
C ASP A 135 4.91 -10.34 14.33
N ALA A 136 5.25 -10.80 13.12
CA ALA A 136 4.60 -10.39 11.88
C ALA A 136 3.15 -10.90 11.78
N LYS A 137 2.88 -12.13 12.23
CA LYS A 137 1.52 -12.68 12.33
C LYS A 137 0.69 -11.94 13.39
N GLU A 138 1.25 -11.71 14.57
CA GLU A 138 0.59 -10.92 15.63
C GLU A 138 0.30 -9.47 15.20
N TRP A 139 1.16 -8.85 14.39
CA TRP A 139 0.89 -7.54 13.82
C TRP A 139 -0.40 -7.56 12.96
N ALA A 140 -0.57 -8.57 12.12
CA ALA A 140 -1.77 -8.70 11.29
C ALA A 140 -3.04 -8.85 12.14
N LEU A 141 -2.99 -9.65 13.21
CA LEU A 141 -4.09 -9.80 14.17
C LEU A 141 -4.44 -8.47 14.83
N ARG A 142 -3.44 -7.73 15.33
CA ARG A 142 -3.67 -6.40 15.94
C ARG A 142 -4.26 -5.39 14.94
N MET A 143 -3.91 -5.47 13.65
CA MET A 143 -4.51 -4.60 12.64
C MET A 143 -5.99 -4.94 12.43
N GLN A 144 -6.34 -6.22 12.41
CA GLN A 144 -7.74 -6.66 12.33
C GLN A 144 -8.54 -6.23 13.59
N GLU A 145 -7.98 -6.40 14.78
CA GLU A 145 -8.59 -5.95 16.04
C GLU A 145 -8.83 -4.43 16.08
N LYS A 146 -7.94 -3.64 15.44
CA LYS A 146 -8.12 -2.19 15.27
C LYS A 146 -9.17 -1.83 14.19
N GLY A 147 -9.81 -2.79 13.57
CA GLY A 147 -10.81 -2.58 12.51
C GLY A 147 -10.23 -2.16 11.17
N VAL A 148 -8.93 -2.41 10.91
CA VAL A 148 -8.33 -2.18 9.60
C VAL A 148 -8.87 -3.22 8.63
N ALA A 149 -9.43 -2.78 7.49
CA ALA A 149 -10.02 -3.67 6.48
C ALA A 149 -9.01 -4.72 5.96
N TYR A 150 -9.47 -5.95 5.76
CA TYR A 150 -8.65 -7.09 5.31
C TYR A 150 -7.75 -6.76 4.12
N ASN A 151 -8.30 -6.17 3.06
CA ASN A 151 -7.53 -5.78 1.88
C ASN A 151 -6.42 -4.75 2.18
N THR A 152 -6.62 -3.87 3.16
CA THR A 152 -5.60 -2.91 3.61
C THR A 152 -4.47 -3.64 4.33
N ILE A 153 -4.79 -4.62 5.18
CA ILE A 153 -3.80 -5.47 5.86
C ILE A 153 -3.00 -6.28 4.84
N CYS A 154 -3.67 -6.89 3.85
CA CYS A 154 -3.03 -7.63 2.75
C CYS A 154 -2.04 -6.77 1.96
N ASN A 155 -2.43 -5.56 1.58
CA ASN A 155 -1.58 -4.62 0.84
C ASN A 155 -0.41 -4.13 1.70
N SER A 156 -0.65 -3.84 2.97
CA SER A 156 0.37 -3.46 3.95
C SER A 156 1.38 -4.59 4.15
N LYS A 157 0.90 -5.83 4.37
CA LYS A 157 1.75 -7.02 4.48
C LYS A 157 2.59 -7.25 3.22
N ARG A 158 2.00 -7.06 2.03
CA ARG A 158 2.74 -7.17 0.75
C ARG A 158 3.87 -6.13 0.67
N SER A 159 3.62 -4.90 1.12
CA SER A 159 4.63 -3.85 1.17
C SER A 159 5.73 -4.16 2.20
N LEU A 160 5.36 -4.66 3.39
CA LEU A 160 6.31 -5.10 4.41
C LEU A 160 7.15 -6.30 3.92
N LYS A 161 6.52 -7.30 3.29
CA LYS A 161 7.24 -8.40 2.67
C LYS A 161 8.30 -7.90 1.67
N ALA A 162 7.98 -6.89 0.86
CA ALA A 162 8.92 -6.34 -0.12
C ALA A 162 10.12 -5.65 0.53
N ILE A 163 9.93 -4.84 1.58
CA ILE A 163 11.04 -4.18 2.27
C ILE A 163 11.94 -5.16 3.04
N PHE A 164 11.35 -6.20 3.63
CA PHE A 164 12.13 -7.23 4.30
C PHE A 164 12.88 -8.13 3.30
N TYR A 165 12.38 -8.33 2.08
CA TYR A 165 13.16 -8.97 1.02
C TYR A 165 14.36 -8.11 0.61
N MET A 166 14.20 -6.81 0.51
CA MET A 166 15.33 -5.91 0.26
C MET A 166 16.38 -6.02 1.39
N ALA A 167 15.94 -6.07 2.66
CA ALA A 167 16.86 -6.25 3.78
C ALA A 167 17.57 -7.63 3.75
N VAL A 168 16.95 -8.66 3.19
CA VAL A 168 17.62 -9.95 2.94
C VAL A 168 18.63 -9.84 1.79
N GLN A 169 18.29 -9.12 0.72
CA GLN A 169 19.21 -8.89 -0.42
C GLN A 169 20.38 -7.97 -0.06
N ASP A 170 20.18 -7.05 0.90
CA ASP A 170 21.24 -6.19 1.46
C ASP A 170 22.03 -6.90 2.58
N ASP A 171 21.91 -8.22 2.73
CA ASP A 171 22.57 -9.05 3.75
C ASP A 171 22.34 -8.59 5.20
N CYS A 172 21.26 -7.83 5.45
CA CYS A 172 20.88 -7.42 6.81
C CYS A 172 20.15 -8.54 7.57
N LEU A 173 19.50 -9.47 6.86
CA LEU A 173 18.68 -10.55 7.41
C LEU A 173 18.84 -11.86 6.62
N ARG A 174 18.71 -12.99 7.32
CA ARG A 174 18.73 -14.32 6.68
C ARG A 174 17.39 -14.74 6.09
N LYS A 175 16.28 -14.29 6.66
CA LYS A 175 14.91 -14.72 6.30
C LYS A 175 13.95 -13.55 6.43
N ASN A 176 12.92 -13.58 5.61
CA ASN A 176 11.85 -12.60 5.64
C ASN A 176 10.75 -13.03 6.63
N PRO A 177 10.47 -12.27 7.71
CA PRO A 177 9.42 -12.61 8.67
C PRO A 177 8.00 -12.47 8.11
N PHE A 178 7.82 -11.76 6.98
CA PHE A 178 6.52 -11.59 6.32
C PHE A 178 6.25 -12.64 5.22
N ASP A 179 7.04 -13.71 5.17
CA ASP A 179 6.87 -14.79 4.20
C ASP A 179 5.89 -15.85 4.72
N PHE A 180 4.61 -15.50 4.78
CA PHE A 180 3.50 -16.38 5.19
C PHE A 180 2.23 -16.03 4.40
N GLN A 181 1.23 -16.91 4.42
CA GLN A 181 -0.08 -16.66 3.84
C GLN A 181 -0.97 -15.94 4.87
N ILE A 182 -1.58 -14.81 4.46
CA ILE A 182 -2.34 -13.96 5.38
C ILE A 182 -3.65 -14.62 5.85
N ASN A 183 -4.28 -15.43 4.99
CA ASN A 183 -5.50 -16.17 5.27
C ASN A 183 -5.34 -17.27 6.33
N GLU A 184 -4.10 -17.66 6.66
CA GLU A 184 -3.80 -18.54 7.80
C GLU A 184 -3.86 -17.82 9.15
N VAL A 185 -3.94 -16.48 9.14
CA VAL A 185 -3.79 -15.64 10.34
C VAL A 185 -5.04 -14.84 10.63
N ILE A 186 -5.65 -14.24 9.60
CA ILE A 186 -6.83 -13.41 9.72
C ILE A 186 -7.90 -13.86 8.72
N ASN A 187 -9.17 -13.70 9.11
CA ASN A 187 -10.30 -14.05 8.26
C ASN A 187 -10.53 -12.99 7.18
N ASP A 188 -10.87 -13.45 5.98
CA ASP A 188 -11.32 -12.56 4.91
C ASP A 188 -12.81 -12.25 5.10
N ASP A 189 -13.09 -11.03 5.52
CA ASP A 189 -14.43 -10.47 5.68
C ASP A 189 -14.87 -9.62 4.48
N THR A 190 -14.14 -9.72 3.37
CA THR A 190 -14.39 -8.91 2.17
C THR A 190 -15.67 -9.35 1.48
N VAL A 191 -16.63 -8.44 1.36
CA VAL A 191 -17.84 -8.68 0.56
C VAL A 191 -17.45 -8.77 -0.93
N PRO A 192 -17.73 -9.88 -1.61
CA PRO A 192 -17.42 -10.04 -3.03
C PRO A 192 -18.16 -8.97 -3.86
N LYS A 193 -17.43 -8.37 -4.80
CA LYS A 193 -18.06 -7.47 -5.78
C LYS A 193 -18.66 -8.30 -6.90
N VAL A 194 -19.97 -8.39 -6.91
CA VAL A 194 -20.73 -9.16 -7.90
C VAL A 194 -21.20 -8.24 -9.02
N PRO A 195 -21.06 -8.62 -10.31
CA PRO A 195 -21.68 -7.89 -11.42
C PRO A 195 -23.21 -7.99 -11.35
N LEU A 196 -23.89 -7.04 -11.97
CA LEU A 196 -25.34 -7.11 -12.10
C LEU A 196 -25.73 -8.24 -13.05
N THR A 197 -26.82 -8.92 -12.74
CA THR A 197 -27.49 -9.80 -13.71
C THR A 197 -28.18 -8.97 -14.80
N PRO A 198 -28.45 -9.53 -15.99
CA PRO A 198 -29.19 -8.81 -17.04
C PRO A 198 -30.55 -8.27 -16.57
N THR A 199 -31.25 -9.00 -15.69
CA THR A 199 -32.52 -8.55 -15.10
C THR A 199 -32.30 -7.34 -14.18
N GLN A 200 -31.33 -7.42 -13.28
CA GLN A 200 -30.99 -6.29 -12.39
C GLN A 200 -30.52 -5.05 -13.16
N GLU A 201 -29.78 -5.23 -14.26
CA GLU A 201 -29.34 -4.13 -15.13
C GLU A 201 -30.55 -3.41 -15.75
N ASN A 202 -31.50 -4.15 -16.36
CA ASN A 202 -32.68 -3.59 -16.98
C ASN A 202 -33.59 -2.89 -15.96
N GLU A 203 -33.87 -3.54 -14.83
CA GLU A 203 -34.70 -2.98 -13.77
C GLU A 203 -34.07 -1.74 -13.11
N LEU A 204 -32.73 -1.72 -12.95
CA LEU A 204 -32.00 -0.56 -12.47
C LEU A 204 -32.15 0.64 -13.40
N LEU A 205 -31.99 0.41 -14.72
CA LEU A 205 -32.12 1.47 -15.71
C LEU A 205 -33.55 1.99 -15.80
N ASP A 206 -34.55 1.10 -15.75
CA ASP A 206 -35.97 1.49 -15.73
C ASP A 206 -36.29 2.31 -14.46
N PHE A 207 -35.84 1.83 -13.30
CA PHE A 207 -35.99 2.57 -12.05
C PHE A 207 -35.37 3.97 -12.13
N MET A 208 -34.15 4.08 -12.63
CA MET A 208 -33.46 5.36 -12.73
C MET A 208 -34.14 6.33 -13.68
N GLN A 209 -34.66 5.83 -14.79
CA GLN A 209 -35.38 6.66 -15.78
C GLN A 209 -36.65 7.26 -15.21
N ASN A 210 -37.36 6.52 -14.37
CA ASN A 210 -38.65 6.91 -13.77
C ASN A 210 -38.47 7.64 -12.41
N ASP A 211 -37.28 7.66 -11.80
CA ASP A 211 -37.05 8.30 -10.53
C ASP A 211 -36.62 9.76 -10.66
N PRO A 212 -37.32 10.73 -10.04
CA PRO A 212 -37.04 12.17 -10.20
C PRO A 212 -35.65 12.59 -9.69
N VAL A 213 -35.03 11.80 -8.80
CA VAL A 213 -33.71 12.08 -8.25
C VAL A 213 -32.61 11.48 -9.13
N TYR A 214 -32.85 10.27 -9.66
CA TYR A 214 -31.82 9.50 -10.36
C TYR A 214 -31.88 9.61 -11.90
N ALA A 215 -32.99 10.10 -12.48
CA ALA A 215 -33.12 10.30 -13.93
C ALA A 215 -31.99 11.18 -14.53
N LYS A 216 -31.48 12.14 -13.76
CA LYS A 216 -30.36 13.00 -14.20
C LYS A 216 -29.01 12.27 -14.31
N TYR A 217 -28.86 11.09 -13.71
CA TYR A 217 -27.66 10.26 -13.77
C TYR A 217 -27.81 9.08 -14.73
N TYR A 218 -28.98 8.93 -15.35
CA TYR A 218 -29.29 7.81 -16.23
C TYR A 218 -28.28 7.66 -17.36
N ASP A 219 -28.05 8.73 -18.13
CA ASP A 219 -27.10 8.71 -19.25
C ASP A 219 -25.67 8.36 -18.81
N GLU A 220 -25.25 8.83 -17.64
CA GLU A 220 -23.92 8.54 -17.07
C GLU A 220 -23.76 7.07 -16.71
N VAL A 221 -24.81 6.44 -16.16
CA VAL A 221 -24.81 5.02 -15.82
C VAL A 221 -24.86 4.14 -17.07
N VAL A 222 -25.66 4.53 -18.08
CA VAL A 222 -25.67 3.86 -19.39
C VAL A 222 -24.28 3.89 -20.02
N ILE A 223 -23.61 5.04 -20.01
CA ILE A 223 -22.23 5.17 -20.54
C ILE A 223 -21.28 4.23 -19.82
N LEU A 224 -21.33 4.15 -18.47
CA LEU A 224 -20.48 3.24 -17.71
C LEU A 224 -20.74 1.76 -18.02
N LEU A 225 -22.02 1.37 -18.16
CA LEU A 225 -22.44 0.00 -18.50
C LEU A 225 -22.06 -0.39 -19.93
N GLU A 226 -22.07 0.57 -20.87
CA GLU A 226 -21.84 0.32 -22.29
C GLU A 226 -20.38 0.48 -22.72
N THR A 227 -19.55 1.16 -21.93
CA THR A 227 -18.15 1.43 -22.29
C THR A 227 -17.15 0.78 -21.33
N GLY A 228 -17.60 0.40 -20.15
CA GLY A 228 -16.73 -0.13 -19.10
C GLY A 228 -15.61 0.84 -18.66
N LEU A 229 -15.78 2.14 -18.83
CA LEU A 229 -14.84 3.17 -18.40
C LEU A 229 -14.62 3.09 -16.88
N ARG A 230 -13.39 3.41 -16.42
CA ARG A 230 -13.19 3.69 -15.00
C ARG A 230 -13.85 5.01 -14.65
N ILE A 231 -14.35 5.13 -13.43
CA ILE A 231 -15.05 6.36 -13.02
C ILE A 231 -14.18 7.62 -13.15
N SER A 232 -12.90 7.54 -12.87
CA SER A 232 -11.98 8.67 -13.03
C SER A 232 -11.70 9.01 -14.50
N GLU A 233 -11.77 8.02 -15.41
CA GLU A 233 -11.73 8.23 -16.86
C GLU A 233 -13.01 8.95 -17.31
N LEU A 234 -14.20 8.45 -16.91
CA LEU A 234 -15.48 9.13 -17.18
C LEU A 234 -15.46 10.59 -16.73
N CYS A 235 -15.02 10.84 -15.48
CA CYS A 235 -14.95 12.20 -14.93
C CYS A 235 -14.03 13.12 -15.74
N GLY A 236 -12.99 12.56 -16.37
CA GLY A 236 -12.03 13.29 -17.18
C GLY A 236 -12.51 13.64 -18.58
N LEU A 237 -13.54 12.98 -19.09
CA LEU A 237 -13.97 13.17 -20.48
C LEU A 237 -14.37 14.61 -20.79
N THR A 238 -13.92 15.05 -21.96
CA THR A 238 -14.27 16.31 -22.62
C THR A 238 -14.95 16.03 -23.95
N PRO A 239 -15.60 17.01 -24.61
CA PRO A 239 -16.13 16.82 -25.96
C PRO A 239 -15.08 16.39 -26.99
N ALA A 240 -13.82 16.78 -26.80
CA ALA A 240 -12.72 16.42 -27.71
C ALA A 240 -12.38 14.93 -27.70
N ASP A 241 -12.74 14.22 -26.61
CA ASP A 241 -12.51 12.77 -26.49
C ASP A 241 -13.55 11.93 -27.22
N LEU A 242 -14.63 12.54 -27.72
CA LEU A 242 -15.75 11.86 -28.36
C LEU A 242 -15.64 11.96 -29.89
N ASN A 243 -15.48 10.83 -30.54
CA ASN A 243 -15.54 10.77 -32.01
C ASN A 243 -16.85 10.10 -32.44
N PHE A 244 -17.87 10.91 -32.77
CA PHE A 244 -19.17 10.43 -33.18
C PHE A 244 -19.18 9.83 -34.61
N GLU A 245 -18.31 10.32 -35.50
CA GLU A 245 -18.19 9.80 -36.83
C GLU A 245 -17.67 8.36 -36.83
N LYS A 246 -16.59 8.11 -36.10
CA LYS A 246 -15.98 6.79 -35.98
C LYS A 246 -16.50 5.98 -34.80
N ARG A 247 -17.42 6.52 -34.01
CA ARG A 247 -18.08 5.90 -32.85
C ARG A 247 -17.13 5.33 -31.82
N PHE A 248 -16.20 6.15 -31.32
CA PHE A 248 -15.33 5.77 -30.21
C PHE A 248 -15.12 6.91 -29.20
N VAL A 249 -14.78 6.54 -27.98
CA VAL A 249 -14.31 7.41 -26.91
C VAL A 249 -12.80 7.23 -26.78
N ASN A 250 -12.04 8.31 -26.85
CA ASN A 250 -10.61 8.30 -26.58
C ASN A 250 -10.36 8.34 -25.07
N VAL A 251 -9.50 7.46 -24.56
CA VAL A 251 -9.14 7.39 -23.15
C VAL A 251 -7.63 7.56 -23.04
N ASP A 252 -7.19 8.75 -22.73
CA ASP A 252 -5.78 9.12 -22.59
C ASP A 252 -5.48 9.80 -21.25
N HIS A 253 -6.50 10.12 -20.47
CA HIS A 253 -6.36 10.73 -19.15
C HIS A 253 -7.50 10.34 -18.19
N GLN A 254 -7.34 10.70 -16.95
CA GLN A 254 -8.32 10.57 -15.88
C GLN A 254 -8.33 11.81 -14.99
N LEU A 255 -9.49 12.23 -14.52
CA LEU A 255 -9.62 13.34 -13.58
C LEU A 255 -9.68 12.83 -12.15
N LEU A 256 -8.86 13.41 -11.30
CA LEU A 256 -8.74 13.11 -9.89
C LEU A 256 -8.87 14.38 -9.06
N ARG A 257 -9.16 14.21 -7.77
CA ARG A 257 -9.18 15.32 -6.82
C ARG A 257 -8.56 14.90 -5.51
N SER A 258 -7.70 15.72 -4.95
CA SER A 258 -7.18 15.58 -3.59
C SER A 258 -7.58 16.79 -2.74
N THR A 259 -7.48 16.63 -1.42
CA THR A 259 -7.73 17.73 -0.47
C THR A 259 -6.63 18.79 -0.53
N GLU A 260 -5.41 18.36 -0.87
CA GLU A 260 -4.20 19.19 -0.87
C GLU A 260 -4.03 19.94 -2.19
N ASP A 261 -4.19 19.23 -3.32
CA ASP A 261 -3.89 19.76 -4.67
C ASP A 261 -5.13 20.24 -5.44
N GLY A 262 -6.34 19.99 -4.93
CA GLY A 262 -7.57 20.24 -5.70
C GLY A 262 -7.75 19.21 -6.82
N TYR A 263 -8.22 19.68 -7.99
CA TYR A 263 -8.34 18.86 -9.20
C TYR A 263 -7.00 18.70 -9.89
N TYR A 264 -6.75 17.52 -10.45
CA TYR A 264 -5.58 17.24 -11.29
C TYR A 264 -5.88 16.07 -12.23
N THR A 265 -5.14 15.97 -13.32
CA THR A 265 -5.24 14.86 -14.26
C THR A 265 -4.04 13.94 -14.13
N GLU A 266 -4.23 12.68 -14.45
CA GLU A 266 -3.16 11.69 -14.59
C GLU A 266 -3.37 10.89 -15.87
N ALA A 267 -2.30 10.62 -16.61
CA ALA A 267 -2.31 9.67 -17.70
C ALA A 267 -2.58 8.24 -17.22
N PRO A 268 -3.06 7.31 -18.04
CA PRO A 268 -3.19 5.90 -17.69
C PRO A 268 -1.88 5.30 -17.16
N LYS A 269 -1.98 4.24 -16.34
CA LYS A 269 -0.80 3.62 -15.70
C LYS A 269 0.09 2.83 -16.65
N THR A 270 -0.49 2.32 -17.74
CA THR A 270 0.16 1.43 -18.71
C THR A 270 -0.21 1.88 -20.12
N GLU A 271 0.58 1.49 -21.10
CA GLU A 271 0.26 1.74 -22.51
C GLU A 271 -1.12 1.21 -22.90
N SER A 272 -1.51 0.04 -22.43
CA SER A 272 -2.86 -0.52 -22.65
C SER A 272 -3.97 0.29 -21.98
N GLY A 273 -3.64 1.25 -21.14
CA GLY A 273 -4.58 2.19 -20.57
C GLY A 273 -4.99 3.27 -21.55
N PHE A 274 -4.11 3.63 -22.50
CA PHE A 274 -4.43 4.48 -23.64
C PHE A 274 -5.19 3.64 -24.65
N ARG A 275 -6.44 3.97 -24.87
CA ARG A 275 -7.31 3.15 -25.74
C ARG A 275 -8.46 3.94 -26.29
N GLN A 276 -8.96 3.46 -27.41
CA GLN A 276 -10.23 3.86 -27.99
C GLN A 276 -11.30 2.84 -27.61
N VAL A 277 -12.37 3.28 -26.99
CA VAL A 277 -13.48 2.43 -26.58
C VAL A 277 -14.61 2.63 -27.58
N PRO A 278 -15.07 1.58 -28.27
CA PRO A 278 -16.20 1.70 -29.21
C PRO A 278 -17.47 2.14 -28.47
N MET A 279 -18.26 2.98 -29.10
CA MET A 279 -19.61 3.35 -28.64
C MET A 279 -20.64 2.37 -29.21
N SER A 280 -21.37 1.66 -28.33
CA SER A 280 -22.62 1.01 -28.70
C SER A 280 -23.66 2.07 -29.11
N ALA A 281 -24.77 1.66 -29.72
CA ALA A 281 -25.86 2.59 -30.05
C ALA A 281 -26.37 3.30 -28.77
N ALA A 282 -26.54 2.57 -27.65
CA ALA A 282 -26.98 3.14 -26.40
C ALA A 282 -25.97 4.14 -25.82
N ALA A 283 -24.67 3.85 -25.86
CA ALA A 283 -23.64 4.78 -25.44
C ALA A 283 -23.61 6.05 -26.30
N TYR A 284 -23.71 5.89 -27.63
CA TYR A 284 -23.76 6.99 -28.59
C TYR A 284 -24.88 7.96 -28.24
N GLU A 285 -26.13 7.44 -28.15
CA GLU A 285 -27.29 8.25 -27.79
C GLU A 285 -27.18 8.90 -26.44
N ALA A 286 -26.62 8.19 -25.44
CA ALA A 286 -26.40 8.73 -24.10
C ALA A 286 -25.40 9.92 -24.14
N PHE A 287 -24.30 9.82 -24.88
CA PHE A 287 -23.37 10.92 -25.06
C PHE A 287 -24.01 12.11 -25.82
N GLU A 288 -24.82 11.86 -26.83
CA GLU A 288 -25.57 12.95 -27.50
C GLU A 288 -26.50 13.67 -26.51
N ARG A 289 -27.26 12.91 -25.71
CA ARG A 289 -28.12 13.52 -24.67
C ARG A 289 -27.35 14.32 -23.63
N VAL A 290 -26.18 13.82 -23.21
CA VAL A 290 -25.29 14.52 -22.27
C VAL A 290 -24.82 15.86 -22.89
N LEU A 291 -24.38 15.86 -24.15
CA LEU A 291 -23.95 17.07 -24.83
C LEU A 291 -25.07 18.08 -25.00
N LYS A 292 -26.29 17.62 -25.38
CA LYS A 292 -27.48 18.48 -25.54
C LYS A 292 -27.95 19.09 -24.21
N LYS A 293 -27.82 18.34 -23.12
CA LYS A 293 -28.20 18.79 -21.77
C LYS A 293 -27.12 19.57 -21.05
N ARG A 294 -25.92 19.63 -21.63
CA ARG A 294 -24.78 20.29 -21.00
C ARG A 294 -25.10 21.76 -20.73
N ARG A 295 -24.92 22.17 -19.48
CA ARG A 295 -25.04 23.56 -19.06
C ARG A 295 -23.67 24.22 -19.16
N ASP A 296 -23.64 25.51 -19.44
CA ASP A 296 -22.44 26.31 -19.29
C ASP A 296 -22.03 26.28 -17.82
N GLY A 297 -20.97 25.57 -17.53
CA GLY A 297 -20.39 25.45 -16.20
C GLY A 297 -19.34 26.51 -15.94
N ARG A 298 -18.79 26.52 -14.73
CA ARG A 298 -17.55 27.26 -14.47
C ARG A 298 -16.47 26.63 -15.36
N CYS A 299 -15.94 27.43 -16.28
CA CYS A 299 -14.83 26.98 -17.12
C CYS A 299 -13.57 26.87 -16.25
N ILE A 300 -13.34 25.70 -15.67
CA ILE A 300 -12.06 25.42 -15.00
C ILE A 300 -11.17 24.66 -15.98
N GLU A 301 -9.92 25.08 -16.02
CA GLU A 301 -8.85 24.35 -16.71
C GLU A 301 -8.07 23.54 -15.69
N VAL A 302 -7.86 22.25 -15.98
CA VAL A 302 -7.08 21.35 -15.13
C VAL A 302 -6.03 20.67 -16.01
N ASP A 303 -4.77 21.00 -15.82
CA ASP A 303 -3.62 20.45 -16.54
C ASP A 303 -3.80 20.50 -18.09
N GLY A 304 -4.38 21.60 -18.60
CA GLY A 304 -4.63 21.82 -20.03
C GLY A 304 -5.97 21.29 -20.56
N TYR A 305 -6.73 20.54 -19.78
CA TYR A 305 -8.06 20.07 -20.13
C TYR A 305 -9.13 21.06 -19.70
N LYS A 306 -10.10 21.27 -20.57
CA LYS A 306 -11.25 22.18 -20.38
C LYS A 306 -12.54 21.47 -20.72
N ASP A 307 -13.65 22.07 -20.36
CA ASP A 307 -14.95 21.65 -20.83
C ASP A 307 -15.34 20.21 -20.47
N PHE A 308 -15.02 19.78 -19.24
CA PHE A 308 -15.42 18.47 -18.76
C PHE A 308 -16.92 18.20 -18.94
N LEU A 309 -17.27 16.98 -19.38
CA LEU A 309 -18.64 16.63 -19.73
C LEU A 309 -19.58 16.57 -18.53
N PHE A 310 -19.08 16.09 -17.40
CA PHE A 310 -19.91 15.78 -16.24
C PHE A 310 -19.66 16.78 -15.10
N LEU A 311 -20.61 17.66 -14.91
CA LEU A 311 -20.52 18.73 -13.92
C LEU A 311 -21.44 18.45 -12.74
N ASN A 312 -21.04 18.91 -11.55
CA ASN A 312 -21.88 18.94 -10.36
C ASN A 312 -22.84 20.15 -10.38
N ARG A 313 -23.67 20.32 -9.34
CA ARG A 313 -24.60 21.46 -9.21
C ARG A 313 -23.90 22.83 -9.17
N ASP A 314 -22.63 22.87 -8.76
CA ASP A 314 -21.86 24.09 -8.63
C ASP A 314 -21.10 24.44 -9.94
N GLY A 315 -21.32 23.66 -11.00
CA GLY A 315 -20.66 23.82 -12.30
C GLY A 315 -19.20 23.34 -12.31
N LEU A 316 -18.76 22.58 -11.29
CA LEU A 316 -17.42 21.99 -11.23
C LEU A 316 -17.45 20.55 -11.72
N PRO A 317 -16.35 20.01 -12.26
CA PRO A 317 -16.28 18.63 -12.69
C PRO A 317 -16.63 17.65 -11.55
N LYS A 318 -17.46 16.64 -11.87
CA LYS A 318 -17.70 15.53 -10.96
C LYS A 318 -16.43 14.72 -10.76
N THR A 319 -16.34 14.06 -9.62
CA THR A 319 -15.24 13.15 -9.27
C THR A 319 -15.79 11.80 -8.80
N ALA A 320 -14.95 10.80 -8.66
CA ALA A 320 -15.35 9.48 -8.17
C ALA A 320 -16.20 9.53 -6.89
N VAL A 321 -15.88 10.43 -5.95
CA VAL A 321 -16.61 10.60 -4.70
C VAL A 321 -18.10 10.96 -4.90
N ASN A 322 -18.40 11.76 -5.93
CA ASN A 322 -19.80 12.11 -6.25
C ASN A 322 -20.59 10.86 -6.67
N TYR A 323 -19.99 10.00 -7.45
CA TYR A 323 -20.60 8.76 -7.92
C TYR A 323 -20.68 7.68 -6.84
N ASP A 324 -19.65 7.54 -6.00
CA ASP A 324 -19.69 6.60 -4.87
C ASP A 324 -20.87 6.92 -3.94
N ALA A 325 -21.08 8.20 -3.61
CA ALA A 325 -22.19 8.65 -2.81
C ALA A 325 -23.53 8.39 -3.53
N MET A 326 -23.62 8.69 -4.83
CA MET A 326 -24.80 8.48 -5.65
C MET A 326 -25.20 6.99 -5.69
N PHE A 327 -24.25 6.10 -6.03
CA PHE A 327 -24.53 4.66 -6.14
C PHE A 327 -24.95 4.05 -4.80
N LYS A 328 -24.31 4.46 -3.70
CA LYS A 328 -24.70 4.02 -2.36
C LYS A 328 -26.15 4.39 -2.01
N CYS A 329 -26.54 5.63 -2.33
CA CYS A 329 -27.91 6.09 -2.08
C CYS A 329 -28.92 5.45 -3.05
N LEU A 330 -28.55 5.27 -4.31
CA LEU A 330 -29.35 4.62 -5.34
C LEU A 330 -29.70 3.18 -4.93
N ALA A 331 -28.68 2.36 -4.61
CA ALA A 331 -28.89 0.98 -4.19
C ALA A 331 -29.80 0.90 -2.95
N LYS A 332 -29.57 1.76 -1.96
CA LYS A 332 -30.40 1.82 -0.75
C LYS A 332 -31.86 2.17 -1.05
N LYS A 333 -32.13 3.05 -2.02
CA LYS A 333 -33.50 3.42 -2.42
C LYS A 333 -34.14 2.32 -3.22
N TYR A 334 -33.42 1.78 -4.23
CA TYR A 334 -33.88 0.69 -5.08
C TYR A 334 -34.27 -0.54 -4.25
N ASN A 335 -33.40 -1.00 -3.34
CA ASN A 335 -33.62 -2.19 -2.51
C ASN A 335 -34.83 -2.08 -1.55
N LYS A 336 -35.33 -0.86 -1.31
CA LYS A 336 -36.59 -0.68 -0.56
C LYS A 336 -37.83 -0.93 -1.38
N CYS A 337 -37.77 -0.80 -2.70
CA CYS A 337 -38.89 -0.81 -3.62
C CYS A 337 -38.98 -2.08 -4.48
N HIS A 338 -37.89 -2.86 -4.54
CA HIS A 338 -37.78 -4.03 -5.42
C HIS A 338 -37.56 -5.31 -4.61
N LYS A 339 -38.08 -6.42 -5.11
CA LYS A 339 -37.99 -7.75 -4.48
C LYS A 339 -36.60 -8.36 -4.66
N GLU A 340 -35.98 -8.15 -5.84
CA GLU A 340 -34.61 -8.56 -6.12
C GLU A 340 -33.66 -7.41 -5.79
N PRO A 341 -32.88 -7.50 -4.70
CA PRO A 341 -32.01 -6.42 -4.30
C PRO A 341 -30.80 -6.31 -5.22
N LEU A 342 -30.33 -5.10 -5.43
CA LEU A 342 -28.99 -4.84 -5.97
C LEU A 342 -27.92 -5.26 -4.94
N PRO A 343 -26.69 -5.55 -5.38
CA PRO A 343 -25.62 -5.88 -4.47
C PRO A 343 -25.45 -4.83 -3.35
N ASP A 344 -25.18 -5.27 -2.12
CA ASP A 344 -25.02 -4.39 -0.95
C ASP A 344 -23.97 -3.30 -1.16
N VAL A 345 -22.93 -3.63 -1.93
CA VAL A 345 -21.83 -2.71 -2.28
C VAL A 345 -21.92 -2.34 -3.75
N MET A 346 -22.80 -1.40 -4.07
CA MET A 346 -22.86 -0.76 -5.39
C MET A 346 -21.85 0.39 -5.50
N THR A 347 -21.02 0.33 -6.52
CA THR A 347 -20.01 1.36 -6.84
C THR A 347 -19.93 1.54 -8.35
N PRO A 348 -19.30 2.61 -8.85
CA PRO A 348 -19.00 2.73 -10.29
C PRO A 348 -18.25 1.52 -10.87
N HIS A 349 -17.42 0.87 -10.06
CA HIS A 349 -16.74 -0.36 -10.48
C HIS A 349 -17.69 -1.53 -10.72
N THR A 350 -18.86 -1.57 -10.06
CA THR A 350 -19.89 -2.58 -10.34
C THR A 350 -20.35 -2.49 -11.80
N MET A 351 -20.55 -1.29 -12.33
CA MET A 351 -20.92 -1.07 -13.73
C MET A 351 -19.85 -1.62 -14.69
N ARG A 352 -18.59 -1.33 -14.39
CA ARG A 352 -17.47 -1.85 -15.17
C ARG A 352 -17.34 -3.38 -15.06
N HIS A 353 -17.55 -3.97 -13.89
CA HIS A 353 -17.56 -5.43 -13.75
C HIS A 353 -18.68 -6.06 -14.56
N THR A 354 -19.88 -5.46 -14.54
CA THR A 354 -21.01 -5.90 -15.35
C THR A 354 -20.67 -5.86 -16.85
N PHE A 355 -20.12 -4.75 -17.35
CA PHE A 355 -19.64 -4.64 -18.72
C PHE A 355 -18.61 -5.73 -19.07
N CYS A 356 -17.57 -5.88 -18.26
CA CYS A 356 -16.51 -6.86 -18.52
C CYS A 356 -17.04 -8.31 -18.51
N THR A 357 -17.94 -8.64 -17.59
CA THR A 357 -18.58 -9.96 -17.55
C THR A 357 -19.46 -10.19 -18.75
N ARG A 358 -20.24 -9.19 -19.18
CA ARG A 358 -21.08 -9.26 -20.39
C ARG A 358 -20.22 -9.49 -21.63
N MET A 359 -19.11 -8.77 -21.79
CA MET A 359 -18.18 -8.96 -22.90
C MET A 359 -17.52 -10.34 -22.88
N ALA A 360 -17.09 -10.82 -21.73
CA ALA A 360 -16.49 -12.15 -21.60
C ALA A 360 -17.47 -13.29 -21.90
N ASN A 361 -18.76 -13.10 -21.65
CA ASN A 361 -19.80 -14.09 -21.95
C ASN A 361 -20.27 -14.05 -23.41
N ALA A 362 -20.00 -12.96 -24.12
CA ALA A 362 -20.38 -12.81 -25.52
C ALA A 362 -19.31 -13.33 -26.51
N GLY A 363 -18.15 -13.79 -26.02
CA GLY A 363 -17.03 -14.30 -26.81
C GLY A 363 -15.98 -13.25 -26.99
#